data_e1c836c228c2e02f528d6f4a615ca3e3
#
_entry.id   e1c836c228c2e02f528d6f4a615ca3e3
#
_cell.length_a   1.000
_cell.length_b   1.000
_cell.length_c   1.000
_cell.angle_alpha   90.00
_cell.angle_beta   90.00
_cell.angle_gamma   90.00
#
_symmetry.space_group_name_H-M   'P 1'
#
loop_
_entity.id
_entity.type
_entity.pdbx_description
1 polymer ?
#
loop_
_entity_poly.entity_id
_entity_poly.type
_entity_poly.pdbx_seq_one_letter_code
_entity_poly.pdbx_strand_id
1 'polypeptide(L)'
;MYEIIKNLKGKGANKNIKYLFILVAAGVLIVLKLIMSGNEQDYITGKIKRPEPGEDAKSVELDVYDENGNKQTTINTYIEPRKMSEEETDVCFDNAYEELISNMLKDNISTDCITKNLYMPDKLEDGLIYVSLYPSDYSVIDYDGTVHNELMEKEDIKEVAISYIMQYEEYDRQGIIKLTVRPIGAETYYRPDDNNVTDNDGKAIDSVLSGKSGQSTAQKVIDSSVNKDTTGSEAQLPDSIAGKNVYYGYSKEKTSYMAYIFLIAAVVALVVYKRKNKGVNEQKQRIKELQYDYSELIA
;
A
#
# COMPACT_ATOMS: atom_id res chain seq x y z
N MET A 1 49.58 1.71 13.58
CA MET A 1 48.53 2.36 14.42
C MET A 1 49.03 2.80 15.79
N TYR A 2 49.74 1.97 16.55
CA TYR A 2 50.30 2.29 17.87
C TYR A 2 51.36 3.42 17.84
N GLU A 3 52.26 3.44 16.85
CA GLU A 3 53.26 4.49 16.62
C GLU A 3 52.61 5.87 16.31
N ILE A 4 51.52 5.90 15.56
CA ILE A 4 50.78 7.13 15.24
C ILE A 4 50.13 7.71 16.50
N ILE A 5 49.60 6.85 17.39
CA ILE A 5 49.03 7.26 18.66
C ILE A 5 50.11 7.78 19.63
N LYS A 6 51.33 7.23 19.61
CA LYS A 6 52.47 7.64 20.43
C LYS A 6 53.00 9.02 20.01
N ASN A 7 53.04 9.31 18.71
CA ASN A 7 53.45 10.62 18.19
C ASN A 7 52.42 11.75 18.43
N LEU A 8 51.15 11.40 18.63
CA LEU A 8 50.09 12.35 19.01
C LEU A 8 50.10 12.78 20.50
N LYS A 9 50.87 12.03 21.37
CA LYS A 9 51.05 12.38 22.80
C LYS A 9 52.08 13.49 23.05
N GLY A 10 52.84 13.88 22.05
CA GLY A 10 54.01 14.75 22.22
C GLY A 10 53.88 16.18 21.67
N LYS A 11 52.76 16.87 21.81
CA LYS A 11 52.62 18.35 21.75
C LYS A 11 51.13 18.66 21.82
N GLY A 12 50.69 19.30 22.86
CA GLY A 12 49.40 19.95 23.11
C GLY A 12 48.26 19.76 22.09
N ALA A 13 47.91 18.48 21.80
CA ALA A 13 46.83 18.17 20.83
C ALA A 13 45.51 18.69 21.40
N ASN A 14 45.04 19.75 20.80
CA ASN A 14 43.80 20.43 21.11
C ASN A 14 42.69 19.40 21.36
N LYS A 15 41.98 19.49 22.48
CA LYS A 15 40.87 18.59 22.88
C LYS A 15 39.96 18.23 21.71
N ASN A 16 39.72 19.18 20.82
CA ASN A 16 38.88 19.04 19.63
C ASN A 16 39.39 18.02 18.59
N ILE A 17 40.71 17.72 18.55
CA ILE A 17 41.27 16.71 17.63
C ILE A 17 40.96 15.31 18.14
N LYS A 18 40.99 15.09 19.45
CA LYS A 18 40.62 13.79 20.03
C LYS A 18 39.15 13.46 19.76
N TYR A 19 38.24 14.43 19.94
CA TYR A 19 36.83 14.25 19.61
C TYR A 19 36.60 13.94 18.13
N LEU A 20 37.35 14.60 17.23
CA LEU A 20 37.28 14.32 15.80
C LEU A 20 37.68 12.88 15.46
N PHE A 21 38.79 12.39 16.02
CA PHE A 21 39.23 11.00 15.83
C PHE A 21 38.21 9.98 16.37
N ILE A 22 37.59 10.25 17.50
CA ILE A 22 36.52 9.43 18.08
C ILE A 22 35.31 9.40 17.14
N LEU A 23 34.92 10.54 16.59
CA LEU A 23 33.77 10.66 15.69
C LEU A 23 33.99 9.95 14.36
N VAL A 24 35.19 10.06 13.77
CA VAL A 24 35.59 9.35 12.56
C VAL A 24 35.65 7.83 12.83
N ALA A 25 36.25 7.41 13.94
CA ALA A 25 36.30 6.00 14.32
C ALA A 25 34.89 5.40 14.56
N ALA A 26 34.01 6.14 15.22
CA ALA A 26 32.61 5.74 15.40
C ALA A 26 31.88 5.62 14.04
N GLY A 27 32.07 6.58 13.13
CA GLY A 27 31.52 6.52 11.78
C GLY A 27 32.01 5.29 10.99
N VAL A 28 33.29 4.97 11.06
CA VAL A 28 33.85 3.76 10.44
C VAL A 28 33.26 2.49 11.05
N LEU A 29 33.10 2.43 12.36
CA LEU A 29 32.50 1.28 13.05
C LEU A 29 31.02 1.09 12.66
N ILE A 30 30.27 2.17 12.50
CA ILE A 30 28.86 2.12 12.05
C ILE A 30 28.81 1.58 10.59
N VAL A 31 29.66 2.05 9.70
CA VAL A 31 29.72 1.56 8.31
C VAL A 31 30.14 0.08 8.27
N LEU A 32 31.11 -0.33 9.06
CA LEU A 32 31.51 -1.73 9.18
C LEU A 32 30.38 -2.61 9.70
N LYS A 33 29.64 -2.15 10.71
CA LYS A 33 28.45 -2.85 11.24
C LYS A 33 27.37 -2.98 10.17
N LEU A 34 27.10 -1.94 9.38
CA LEU A 34 26.12 -1.98 8.29
C LEU A 34 26.55 -2.96 7.18
N ILE A 35 27.85 -3.01 6.83
CA ILE A 35 28.40 -3.96 5.86
C ILE A 35 28.28 -5.40 6.38
N MET A 36 28.57 -5.64 7.65
CA MET A 36 28.48 -6.98 8.26
C MET A 36 27.02 -7.42 8.47
N SER A 37 26.13 -6.52 8.83
CA SER A 37 24.68 -6.81 8.98
C SER A 37 23.98 -7.08 7.65
N GLY A 38 24.54 -6.63 6.52
CA GLY A 38 24.00 -6.89 5.18
C GLY A 38 24.18 -8.34 4.69
N ASN A 39 24.91 -9.18 5.44
CA ASN A 39 25.18 -10.56 5.07
C ASN A 39 24.30 -11.61 5.76
N GLU A 40 23.40 -11.20 6.66
CA GLU A 40 22.39 -12.14 7.18
C GLU A 40 21.33 -12.37 6.08
N GLN A 41 21.37 -13.55 5.49
CA GLN A 41 20.34 -14.02 4.57
C GLN A 41 19.13 -14.46 5.39
N ASP A 42 18.08 -13.62 5.37
CA ASP A 42 16.78 -14.01 5.91
C ASP A 42 16.11 -14.95 4.90
N TYR A 43 16.29 -16.25 5.08
CA TYR A 43 15.56 -17.24 4.30
C TYR A 43 14.07 -17.16 4.65
N ILE A 44 13.23 -17.16 3.61
CA ILE A 44 11.79 -17.22 3.76
C ILE A 44 11.41 -18.70 3.91
N THR A 45 10.52 -19.00 4.83
CA THR A 45 10.03 -20.37 5.11
C THR A 45 9.12 -20.96 4.02
N GLY A 46 9.26 -20.53 2.76
CA GLY A 46 8.44 -21.02 1.65
C GLY A 46 7.02 -20.44 1.59
N LYS A 47 6.67 -19.47 2.48
CA LYS A 47 5.35 -18.87 2.55
C LYS A 47 5.43 -17.34 2.54
N ILE A 48 4.54 -16.71 1.80
CA ILE A 48 4.45 -15.25 1.71
C ILE A 48 3.01 -14.84 1.98
N LYS A 49 2.81 -13.87 2.88
CA LYS A 49 1.49 -13.33 3.19
C LYS A 49 0.89 -12.66 1.95
N ARG A 50 -0.36 -13.04 1.62
CA ARG A 50 -1.14 -12.41 0.56
C ARG A 50 -1.68 -11.05 1.01
N PRO A 51 -1.90 -10.11 0.08
CA PRO A 51 -2.75 -8.95 0.32
C PRO A 51 -4.17 -9.39 0.70
N GLU A 52 -4.89 -8.54 1.38
CA GLU A 52 -6.29 -8.79 1.74
C GLU A 52 -7.22 -8.62 0.51
N PRO A 53 -8.45 -9.15 0.55
CA PRO A 53 -9.41 -8.97 -0.54
C PRO A 53 -9.61 -7.49 -0.88
N GLY A 54 -9.62 -7.15 -2.16
CA GLY A 54 -9.76 -5.77 -2.65
C GLY A 54 -8.44 -4.96 -2.73
N GLU A 55 -7.35 -5.45 -2.13
CA GLU A 55 -6.03 -4.83 -2.31
C GLU A 55 -5.41 -5.19 -3.67
N ASP A 56 -4.48 -4.38 -4.13
CA ASP A 56 -3.71 -4.67 -5.35
C ASP A 56 -2.76 -5.87 -5.16
N ALA A 57 -2.50 -6.58 -6.24
CA ALA A 57 -1.50 -7.65 -6.26
C ALA A 57 -0.12 -7.11 -5.86
N LYS A 58 0.56 -7.81 -4.94
CA LYS A 58 1.86 -7.42 -4.41
C LYS A 58 2.98 -7.99 -5.27
N SER A 59 3.82 -7.12 -5.84
CA SER A 59 5.08 -7.52 -6.47
C SER A 59 6.14 -7.84 -5.41
N VAL A 60 6.74 -9.02 -5.50
CA VAL A 60 7.80 -9.48 -4.58
C VAL A 60 9.00 -9.96 -5.38
N GLU A 61 10.16 -9.38 -5.11
CA GLU A 61 11.43 -9.80 -5.68
C GLU A 61 12.11 -10.81 -4.76
N LEU A 62 12.36 -12.02 -5.27
CA LEU A 62 12.90 -13.15 -4.51
C LEU A 62 14.24 -13.60 -5.10
N ASP A 63 15.23 -13.76 -4.24
CA ASP A 63 16.47 -14.44 -4.55
C ASP A 63 16.28 -15.95 -4.31
N VAL A 64 16.62 -16.74 -5.31
CA VAL A 64 16.55 -18.22 -5.28
C VAL A 64 17.93 -18.77 -5.05
N TYR A 65 18.07 -19.63 -4.04
CA TYR A 65 19.34 -20.24 -3.63
C TYR A 65 19.30 -21.76 -3.81
N ASP A 66 20.45 -22.38 -4.10
CA ASP A 66 20.60 -23.84 -4.13
C ASP A 66 20.83 -24.42 -2.71
N GLU A 67 20.95 -25.73 -2.62
CA GLU A 67 21.23 -26.47 -1.36
C GLU A 67 22.56 -26.07 -0.69
N ASN A 68 23.46 -25.44 -1.41
CA ASN A 68 24.75 -24.97 -0.89
C ASN A 68 24.70 -23.48 -0.47
N GLY A 69 23.53 -22.86 -0.57
CA GLY A 69 23.34 -21.44 -0.27
C GLY A 69 23.87 -20.49 -1.35
N ASN A 70 24.15 -20.98 -2.57
CA ASN A 70 24.56 -20.12 -3.66
C ASN A 70 23.33 -19.54 -4.36
N LYS A 71 23.33 -18.22 -4.55
CA LYS A 71 22.28 -17.54 -5.30
C LYS A 71 22.32 -17.99 -6.77
N GLN A 72 21.21 -18.54 -7.23
CA GLN A 72 21.03 -19.03 -8.60
C GLN A 72 20.44 -17.96 -9.51
N THR A 73 19.41 -17.27 -9.02
CA THR A 73 18.70 -16.24 -9.79
C THR A 73 17.91 -15.32 -8.87
N THR A 74 17.49 -14.19 -9.40
CA THR A 74 16.46 -13.33 -8.81
C THR A 74 15.23 -13.40 -9.69
N ILE A 75 14.08 -13.56 -9.11
CA ILE A 75 12.78 -13.58 -9.78
C ILE A 75 11.88 -12.49 -9.19
N ASN A 76 11.01 -11.96 -10.03
CA ASN A 76 9.96 -11.06 -9.60
C ASN A 76 8.62 -11.76 -9.83
N THR A 77 7.87 -12.00 -8.76
CA THR A 77 6.57 -12.66 -8.81
C THR A 77 5.48 -11.74 -8.27
N TYR A 78 4.26 -11.87 -8.80
CA TYR A 78 3.10 -11.16 -8.33
C TYR A 78 2.26 -12.10 -7.48
N ILE A 79 2.00 -11.68 -6.25
CA ILE A 79 1.16 -12.40 -5.31
C ILE A 79 -0.22 -11.77 -5.36
N GLU A 80 -1.17 -12.50 -5.89
CA GLU A 80 -2.56 -12.07 -5.94
C GLU A 80 -3.16 -11.93 -4.54
N PRO A 81 -4.09 -10.99 -4.34
CA PRO A 81 -4.85 -10.89 -3.10
C PRO A 81 -5.53 -12.20 -2.74
N ARG A 82 -5.79 -12.39 -1.45
CA ARG A 82 -6.61 -13.48 -0.97
C ARG A 82 -8.05 -13.26 -1.45
N LYS A 83 -8.70 -14.30 -1.92
CA LYS A 83 -10.15 -14.31 -2.15
C LYS A 83 -10.88 -14.54 -0.84
N MET A 84 -12.06 -13.96 -0.70
CA MET A 84 -12.96 -14.26 0.40
C MET A 84 -13.44 -15.72 0.30
N SER A 85 -13.64 -16.36 1.45
CA SER A 85 -14.40 -17.59 1.52
C SER A 85 -15.88 -17.33 1.22
N GLU A 86 -16.66 -18.40 0.99
CA GLU A 86 -18.11 -18.27 0.78
C GLU A 86 -18.79 -17.57 1.97
N GLU A 87 -18.42 -17.95 3.20
CA GLU A 87 -18.97 -17.34 4.42
C GLU A 87 -18.59 -15.84 4.56
N GLU A 88 -17.34 -15.48 4.24
CA GLU A 88 -16.91 -14.08 4.24
C GLU A 88 -17.63 -13.28 3.15
N THR A 89 -17.83 -13.89 1.98
CA THR A 89 -18.55 -13.27 0.85
C THR A 89 -20.01 -13.02 1.20
N ASP A 90 -20.67 -13.97 1.89
CA ASP A 90 -22.04 -13.80 2.35
C ASP A 90 -22.19 -12.61 3.32
N VAL A 91 -21.30 -12.52 4.31
CA VAL A 91 -21.26 -11.37 5.23
C VAL A 91 -20.98 -10.06 4.49
N CYS A 92 -20.06 -10.07 3.52
CA CYS A 92 -19.77 -8.91 2.70
C CYS A 92 -20.98 -8.45 1.88
N PHE A 93 -21.73 -9.40 1.31
CA PHE A 93 -22.99 -9.07 0.61
C PHE A 93 -24.07 -8.51 1.52
N ASP A 94 -24.17 -8.96 2.78
CA ASP A 94 -25.10 -8.40 3.75
C ASP A 94 -24.77 -6.93 4.05
N ASN A 95 -23.49 -6.63 4.32
CA ASN A 95 -23.01 -5.27 4.52
C ASN A 95 -23.23 -4.39 3.27
N ALA A 96 -22.88 -4.93 2.08
CA ALA A 96 -23.09 -4.26 0.81
C ALA A 96 -24.59 -3.94 0.56
N TYR A 97 -25.50 -4.81 1.00
CA TYR A 97 -26.93 -4.54 0.89
C TYR A 97 -27.36 -3.37 1.78
N GLU A 98 -26.89 -3.32 3.02
CA GLU A 98 -27.16 -2.20 3.92
C GLU A 98 -26.58 -0.88 3.36
N GLU A 99 -25.34 -0.94 2.86
CA GLU A 99 -24.71 0.19 2.19
C GLU A 99 -25.50 0.63 0.94
N LEU A 100 -25.97 -0.33 0.12
CA LEU A 100 -26.77 -0.06 -1.07
C LEU A 100 -28.03 0.72 -0.72
N ILE A 101 -28.81 0.25 0.27
CA ILE A 101 -30.04 0.91 0.68
C ILE A 101 -29.73 2.34 1.18
N SER A 102 -28.73 2.48 2.03
CA SER A 102 -28.33 3.78 2.58
C SER A 102 -27.90 4.77 1.49
N ASN A 103 -27.04 4.33 0.58
CA ASN A 103 -26.52 5.17 -0.52
C ASN A 103 -27.61 5.49 -1.53
N MET A 104 -28.46 4.52 -1.90
CA MET A 104 -29.52 4.68 -2.87
C MET A 104 -30.56 5.70 -2.41
N LEU A 105 -30.97 5.66 -1.15
CA LEU A 105 -31.95 6.58 -0.60
C LEU A 105 -31.47 8.03 -0.58
N LYS A 106 -30.20 8.27 -0.39
CA LYS A 106 -29.61 9.61 -0.38
C LYS A 106 -30.36 10.57 0.54
N ASP A 107 -31.15 11.49 -0.05
CA ASP A 107 -31.95 12.50 0.66
C ASP A 107 -33.43 12.08 0.91
N ASN A 108 -33.78 10.84 0.57
CA ASN A 108 -35.08 10.28 0.85
C ASN A 108 -35.18 9.73 2.27
N ILE A 109 -36.37 9.76 2.88
CA ILE A 109 -36.56 9.35 4.28
C ILE A 109 -36.49 7.82 4.42
N SER A 110 -37.12 7.10 3.48
CA SER A 110 -37.19 5.63 3.48
C SER A 110 -37.58 5.11 2.10
N THR A 111 -37.49 3.80 1.91
CA THR A 111 -37.96 3.10 0.69
C THR A 111 -39.46 3.31 0.44
N ASP A 112 -40.25 3.58 1.47
CA ASP A 112 -41.70 3.80 1.37
C ASP A 112 -42.08 5.27 1.12
N CYS A 113 -41.06 6.16 1.05
CA CYS A 113 -41.29 7.59 0.80
C CYS A 113 -40.16 8.16 -0.09
N ILE A 114 -40.21 7.82 -1.35
CA ILE A 114 -39.33 8.36 -2.37
C ILE A 114 -39.96 9.60 -2.97
N THR A 115 -39.35 10.75 -2.71
CA THR A 115 -39.79 12.07 -3.20
C THR A 115 -38.71 12.80 -3.99
N LYS A 116 -37.49 12.30 -3.95
CA LYS A 116 -36.28 12.87 -4.59
C LYS A 116 -35.54 11.81 -5.38
N ASN A 117 -34.67 12.23 -6.26
CA ASN A 117 -33.81 11.33 -7.04
C ASN A 117 -33.00 10.38 -6.14
N LEU A 118 -32.88 9.15 -6.60
CA LEU A 118 -32.07 8.13 -5.99
C LEU A 118 -30.61 8.25 -6.44
N TYR A 119 -29.70 7.67 -5.70
CA TYR A 119 -28.35 7.39 -6.17
C TYR A 119 -28.26 5.92 -6.60
N MET A 120 -27.70 5.66 -7.78
CA MET A 120 -27.53 4.31 -8.32
C MET A 120 -26.03 3.96 -8.31
N PRO A 121 -25.52 3.38 -7.21
CA PRO A 121 -24.11 2.98 -7.14
C PRO A 121 -23.84 1.81 -8.09
N ASP A 122 -22.64 1.76 -8.63
CA ASP A 122 -22.11 0.64 -9.40
C ASP A 122 -21.09 -0.21 -8.61
N LYS A 123 -20.65 0.29 -7.43
CA LYS A 123 -19.71 -0.37 -6.53
C LYS A 123 -20.05 -0.07 -5.07
N LEU A 124 -19.81 -1.07 -4.22
CA LEU A 124 -20.02 -1.05 -2.78
C LEU A 124 -18.81 -1.67 -2.07
N GLU A 125 -18.74 -1.57 -0.73
CA GLU A 125 -17.66 -2.12 0.08
C GLU A 125 -16.27 -1.70 -0.46
N ASP A 126 -16.05 -0.37 -0.54
CA ASP A 126 -14.82 0.24 -1.06
C ASP A 126 -14.44 -0.22 -2.49
N GLY A 127 -15.42 -0.64 -3.28
CA GLY A 127 -15.26 -1.08 -4.66
C GLY A 127 -15.04 -2.58 -4.82
N LEU A 128 -15.16 -3.35 -3.75
CA LEU A 128 -15.00 -4.80 -3.75
C LEU A 128 -16.19 -5.51 -4.40
N ILE A 129 -17.41 -5.01 -4.17
CA ILE A 129 -18.66 -5.54 -4.70
C ILE A 129 -19.13 -4.68 -5.87
N TYR A 130 -19.30 -5.29 -7.03
CA TYR A 130 -19.97 -4.65 -8.15
C TYR A 130 -21.49 -4.80 -8.01
N VAL A 131 -22.25 -3.76 -8.30
CA VAL A 131 -23.71 -3.81 -8.26
C VAL A 131 -24.31 -3.30 -9.55
N SER A 132 -25.35 -3.97 -10.01
CA SER A 132 -26.19 -3.56 -11.13
C SER A 132 -27.62 -3.42 -10.67
N LEU A 133 -28.26 -2.29 -11.00
CA LEU A 133 -29.59 -1.90 -10.55
C LEU A 133 -30.51 -1.71 -11.76
N TYR A 134 -31.71 -2.30 -11.69
CA TYR A 134 -32.68 -2.29 -12.80
C TYR A 134 -34.08 -1.92 -12.27
N PRO A 135 -34.54 -0.66 -12.45
CA PRO A 135 -35.92 -0.29 -12.15
C PRO A 135 -36.92 -1.06 -12.99
N SER A 136 -38.04 -1.47 -12.39
CA SER A 136 -39.14 -2.16 -13.10
C SER A 136 -40.00 -1.24 -13.98
N ASP A 137 -39.97 0.07 -13.71
CA ASP A 137 -40.71 1.07 -14.47
C ASP A 137 -39.84 2.32 -14.69
N TYR A 138 -39.25 2.43 -15.87
CA TYR A 138 -38.40 3.55 -16.27
C TYR A 138 -39.22 4.87 -16.48
N SER A 139 -40.56 4.80 -16.57
CA SER A 139 -41.37 6.01 -16.62
C SER A 139 -41.53 6.68 -15.24
N VAL A 140 -41.15 5.97 -14.17
CA VAL A 140 -41.24 6.46 -12.79
C VAL A 140 -39.84 6.67 -12.19
N ILE A 141 -38.91 5.75 -12.43
CA ILE A 141 -37.51 5.86 -11.99
C ILE A 141 -36.61 5.49 -13.16
N ASP A 142 -35.83 6.42 -13.62
CA ASP A 142 -34.86 6.17 -14.71
C ASP A 142 -33.65 5.34 -14.23
N TYR A 143 -32.85 4.82 -15.19
CA TYR A 143 -31.65 4.02 -14.93
C TYR A 143 -30.58 4.77 -14.11
N ASP A 144 -30.57 6.12 -14.17
CA ASP A 144 -29.65 6.98 -13.42
C ASP A 144 -30.19 7.39 -12.04
N GLY A 145 -31.39 6.90 -11.66
CA GLY A 145 -32.05 7.21 -10.41
C GLY A 145 -32.93 8.48 -10.42
N THR A 146 -33.10 9.11 -11.58
CA THR A 146 -34.02 10.24 -11.72
C THR A 146 -35.48 9.76 -11.47
N VAL A 147 -36.17 10.44 -10.56
CA VAL A 147 -37.56 10.12 -10.16
C VAL A 147 -38.54 11.11 -10.81
N HIS A 148 -39.50 10.57 -11.58
CA HIS A 148 -40.49 11.34 -12.32
C HIS A 148 -41.79 11.44 -11.52
N ASN A 149 -41.84 12.37 -10.56
CA ASN A 149 -43.01 12.60 -9.68
C ASN A 149 -43.55 14.04 -9.72
N GLU A 150 -43.11 14.86 -10.69
CA GLU A 150 -43.46 16.28 -10.79
C GLU A 150 -44.97 16.50 -11.09
N LEU A 151 -45.60 15.53 -11.75
CA LEU A 151 -47.01 15.59 -12.15
C LEU A 151 -47.93 14.75 -11.24
N MET A 152 -47.41 14.16 -10.17
CA MET A 152 -48.21 13.38 -9.21
C MET A 152 -49.07 14.28 -8.33
N GLU A 153 -50.33 13.89 -8.19
CA GLU A 153 -51.26 14.55 -7.26
C GLU A 153 -50.93 14.17 -5.80
N LYS A 154 -51.41 14.94 -4.83
CA LYS A 154 -51.08 14.80 -3.40
C LYS A 154 -51.32 13.39 -2.83
N GLU A 155 -52.31 12.68 -3.33
CA GLU A 155 -52.71 11.34 -2.85
C GLU A 155 -52.11 10.20 -3.73
N ASP A 156 -51.37 10.54 -4.80
CA ASP A 156 -50.84 9.55 -5.72
C ASP A 156 -49.71 8.74 -5.07
N ILE A 157 -49.70 7.45 -5.36
CA ILE A 157 -48.65 6.51 -4.93
C ILE A 157 -48.32 5.61 -6.13
N LYS A 158 -47.02 5.45 -6.38
CA LYS A 158 -46.53 4.49 -7.38
C LYS A 158 -45.52 3.53 -6.74
N GLU A 159 -45.78 2.25 -6.82
CA GLU A 159 -44.87 1.22 -6.37
C GLU A 159 -43.93 0.86 -7.54
N VAL A 160 -42.60 0.87 -7.30
CA VAL A 160 -41.60 0.47 -8.25
C VAL A 160 -40.65 -0.52 -7.57
N ALA A 161 -40.32 -1.58 -8.26
CA ALA A 161 -39.31 -2.53 -7.79
C ALA A 161 -37.94 -2.24 -8.50
N ILE A 162 -36.87 -2.23 -7.74
CA ILE A 162 -35.51 -2.22 -8.28
C ILE A 162 -34.91 -3.61 -8.10
N SER A 163 -34.67 -4.32 -9.19
CA SER A 163 -33.89 -5.55 -9.15
C SER A 163 -32.42 -5.19 -9.02
N TYR A 164 -31.72 -5.87 -8.12
CA TYR A 164 -30.27 -5.70 -7.96
C TYR A 164 -29.53 -7.03 -8.19
N ILE A 165 -28.30 -6.93 -8.70
CA ILE A 165 -27.33 -8.02 -8.80
C ILE A 165 -26.03 -7.50 -8.22
N MET A 166 -25.56 -8.11 -7.13
CA MET A 166 -24.24 -7.87 -6.53
C MET A 166 -23.30 -8.97 -6.95
N GLN A 167 -22.06 -8.64 -7.29
CA GLN A 167 -21.06 -9.59 -7.79
C GLN A 167 -19.72 -9.41 -7.08
N TYR A 168 -19.13 -10.53 -6.67
CA TYR A 168 -17.76 -10.65 -6.21
C TYR A 168 -17.14 -11.91 -6.83
N GLU A 169 -16.14 -11.75 -7.70
CA GLU A 169 -15.51 -12.85 -8.42
C GLU A 169 -16.55 -13.77 -9.09
N GLU A 170 -16.60 -15.06 -8.70
CA GLU A 170 -17.58 -16.04 -9.17
C GLU A 170 -18.90 -16.05 -8.38
N TYR A 171 -19.00 -15.28 -7.30
CA TYR A 171 -20.21 -15.23 -6.47
C TYR A 171 -21.13 -14.09 -6.92
N ASP A 172 -22.43 -14.38 -6.94
CA ASP A 172 -23.43 -13.36 -7.16
C ASP A 172 -24.59 -13.48 -6.16
N ARG A 173 -25.17 -12.34 -5.80
CA ARG A 173 -26.39 -12.25 -5.01
C ARG A 173 -27.36 -11.32 -5.70
N GLN A 174 -28.59 -11.75 -5.88
CA GLN A 174 -29.62 -10.95 -6.52
C GLN A 174 -30.88 -10.85 -5.65
N GLY A 175 -31.60 -9.78 -5.84
CA GLY A 175 -32.85 -9.56 -5.11
C GLY A 175 -33.65 -8.39 -5.66
N ILE A 176 -34.66 -7.97 -4.91
CA ILE A 176 -35.59 -6.92 -5.29
C ILE A 176 -35.80 -5.97 -4.12
N ILE A 177 -35.61 -4.67 -4.38
CA ILE A 177 -35.92 -3.59 -3.46
C ILE A 177 -37.27 -2.97 -3.90
N LYS A 178 -38.26 -2.95 -3.02
CA LYS A 178 -39.52 -2.29 -3.28
C LYS A 178 -39.48 -0.85 -2.83
N LEU A 179 -39.90 0.06 -3.69
CA LEU A 179 -39.91 1.49 -3.45
C LEU A 179 -41.33 2.04 -3.66
N THR A 180 -41.69 2.99 -2.82
CA THR A 180 -42.93 3.71 -2.96
C THR A 180 -42.63 5.17 -3.32
N VAL A 181 -42.87 5.53 -4.58
CA VAL A 181 -42.69 6.91 -5.07
C VAL A 181 -43.97 7.72 -4.72
N ARG A 182 -43.73 8.91 -4.17
CA ARG A 182 -44.75 9.84 -3.73
C ARG A 182 -44.54 11.23 -4.35
N PRO A 183 -45.57 12.08 -4.34
CA PRO A 183 -45.46 13.45 -4.82
C PRO A 183 -44.37 14.24 -4.09
N ILE A 184 -43.83 15.26 -4.75
CA ILE A 184 -42.85 16.18 -4.15
C ILE A 184 -43.45 16.82 -2.88
N GLY A 185 -42.69 16.80 -1.79
CA GLY A 185 -43.11 17.35 -0.50
C GLY A 185 -43.88 16.38 0.41
N ALA A 186 -44.11 15.13 -0.04
CA ALA A 186 -44.78 14.11 0.78
C ALA A 186 -44.00 13.79 2.06
N GLU A 187 -42.70 13.96 2.09
CA GLU A 187 -41.84 13.79 3.26
C GLU A 187 -42.25 14.66 4.46
N THR A 188 -43.00 15.74 4.23
CA THR A 188 -43.47 16.64 5.30
C THR A 188 -44.63 16.07 6.12
N TYR A 189 -45.40 15.14 5.56
CA TYR A 189 -46.58 14.53 6.19
C TYR A 189 -46.53 12.99 6.29
N TYR A 190 -45.60 12.35 5.62
CA TYR A 190 -45.38 10.91 5.71
C TYR A 190 -44.80 10.52 7.07
N ARG A 191 -45.41 9.51 7.70
CA ARG A 191 -44.88 8.84 8.89
C ARG A 191 -44.69 7.37 8.58
N PRO A 192 -43.47 6.80 8.68
CA PRO A 192 -43.32 5.36 8.52
C PRO A 192 -44.07 4.62 9.62
N ASP A 193 -44.85 3.63 9.23
CA ASP A 193 -45.40 2.67 10.19
C ASP A 193 -44.29 1.72 10.61
N ASP A 194 -44.12 1.48 11.92
CA ASP A 194 -43.03 0.76 12.56
C ASP A 194 -42.96 -0.75 12.26
N ASN A 195 -43.63 -1.24 11.23
CA ASN A 195 -43.66 -2.69 10.93
C ASN A 195 -43.60 -2.96 9.43
N ASN A 196 -42.43 -3.21 8.87
CA ASN A 196 -42.23 -4.21 7.81
C ASN A 196 -40.74 -4.26 7.35
N VAL A 197 -40.04 -5.25 7.84
CA VAL A 197 -38.79 -5.75 7.22
C VAL A 197 -39.14 -7.12 6.64
N THR A 198 -38.97 -7.31 5.35
CA THR A 198 -39.14 -8.62 4.70
C THR A 198 -37.81 -9.01 3.99
N ASP A 199 -37.23 -10.10 4.49
CA ASP A 199 -36.08 -10.78 3.90
C ASP A 199 -36.46 -11.52 2.61
N ASN A 200 -35.51 -11.59 1.66
CA ASN A 200 -35.58 -12.51 0.53
C ASN A 200 -34.20 -13.08 0.18
N ASP A 201 -34.10 -14.40 0.30
CA ASP A 201 -32.94 -15.22 -0.07
C ASP A 201 -32.85 -15.49 -1.58
N GLY A 202 -31.62 -15.42 -2.15
CA GLY A 202 -31.32 -15.80 -3.54
C GLY A 202 -30.05 -16.67 -3.66
N LYS A 203 -30.10 -17.71 -4.51
CA LYS A 203 -29.02 -18.70 -4.75
C LYS A 203 -28.23 -18.48 -6.04
N ALA A 204 -26.94 -18.85 -6.02
CA ALA A 204 -25.92 -18.67 -7.03
C ALA A 204 -25.82 -19.75 -8.13
N ILE A 205 -25.20 -19.44 -9.27
CA ILE A 205 -24.77 -20.38 -10.33
C ILE A 205 -23.40 -19.95 -10.90
N ASP A 206 -22.51 -20.96 -11.08
CA ASP A 206 -21.10 -20.94 -11.47
C ASP A 206 -20.76 -20.72 -12.93
N SER A 207 -19.60 -20.07 -13.28
CA SER A 207 -18.80 -20.41 -14.48
C SER A 207 -17.43 -19.70 -14.65
N VAL A 208 -16.49 -20.34 -15.36
CA VAL A 208 -15.02 -20.28 -15.41
C VAL A 208 -14.46 -19.67 -16.72
N LEU A 209 -13.18 -19.09 -16.71
CA LEU A 209 -12.05 -19.23 -17.68
C LEU A 209 -11.22 -17.94 -17.91
N SER A 210 -10.01 -17.90 -17.83
CA SER A 210 -8.65 -18.32 -18.24
C SER A 210 -8.00 -17.58 -19.43
N GLY A 211 -6.72 -17.14 -19.32
CA GLY A 211 -5.82 -16.68 -20.41
C GLY A 211 -4.35 -16.45 -19.98
N LYS A 212 -3.36 -16.80 -20.84
CA LYS A 212 -1.92 -16.93 -20.57
C LYS A 212 -0.99 -16.11 -21.47
N SER A 213 0.20 -15.75 -20.92
CA SER A 213 1.36 -15.21 -21.65
C SER A 213 2.70 -15.75 -21.11
N GLY A 214 3.77 -15.77 -21.92
CA GLY A 214 4.96 -16.60 -21.73
C GLY A 214 6.08 -16.05 -20.86
N GLN A 215 6.62 -16.90 -19.98
CA GLN A 215 7.68 -16.63 -18.99
C GLN A 215 8.71 -17.77 -18.91
N SER A 216 9.87 -17.55 -18.23
CA SER A 216 10.93 -18.56 -18.04
C SER A 216 10.41 -19.74 -17.20
N THR A 217 11.06 -20.93 -17.30
CA THR A 217 10.61 -22.14 -16.62
C THR A 217 10.56 -21.99 -15.08
N ALA A 218 11.58 -21.37 -14.47
CA ALA A 218 11.59 -21.10 -13.02
C ALA A 218 10.49 -20.11 -12.62
N GLN A 219 10.33 -19.02 -13.36
CA GLN A 219 9.28 -18.04 -13.16
C GLN A 219 7.89 -18.65 -13.26
N LYS A 220 7.65 -19.50 -14.29
CA LYS A 220 6.36 -20.19 -14.47
C LYS A 220 6.02 -21.13 -13.35
N VAL A 221 7.00 -21.89 -12.84
CA VAL A 221 6.80 -22.84 -11.72
C VAL A 221 6.43 -22.08 -10.45
N ILE A 222 7.10 -20.99 -10.17
CA ILE A 222 6.85 -20.17 -8.97
C ILE A 222 5.50 -19.47 -9.09
N ASP A 223 5.22 -18.76 -10.20
CA ASP A 223 3.94 -18.07 -10.39
C ASP A 223 2.75 -19.03 -10.32
N SER A 224 2.89 -20.24 -10.88
CA SER A 224 1.85 -21.27 -10.83
C SER A 224 1.66 -21.88 -9.43
N SER A 225 2.69 -21.93 -8.60
CA SER A 225 2.59 -22.42 -7.22
C SER A 225 2.02 -21.35 -6.29
N VAL A 226 2.50 -20.12 -6.42
CA VAL A 226 2.11 -18.97 -5.57
C VAL A 226 0.63 -18.67 -5.69
N ASN A 227 0.06 -18.76 -6.89
CA ASN A 227 -1.35 -18.40 -7.16
C ASN A 227 -2.27 -19.61 -7.41
N LYS A 228 -1.86 -20.80 -7.00
CA LYS A 228 -2.64 -22.03 -7.18
C LYS A 228 -3.88 -22.07 -6.29
N ASP A 229 -3.74 -21.62 -5.06
CA ASP A 229 -4.83 -21.50 -4.09
C ASP A 229 -4.81 -20.07 -3.53
N THR A 230 -5.82 -19.29 -3.88
CA THR A 230 -5.97 -17.90 -3.47
C THR A 230 -6.87 -17.70 -2.25
N THR A 231 -7.49 -18.75 -1.71
CA THR A 231 -8.36 -18.65 -0.52
C THR A 231 -7.55 -18.56 0.78
N GLY A 232 -6.32 -19.09 0.77
CA GLY A 232 -5.42 -19.03 1.93
C GLY A 232 -4.76 -17.66 2.13
N SER A 233 -4.55 -17.25 3.39
CA SER A 233 -3.86 -16.02 3.75
C SER A 233 -2.37 -16.00 3.37
N GLU A 234 -1.80 -17.13 2.98
CA GLU A 234 -0.40 -17.30 2.60
C GLU A 234 -0.28 -17.98 1.22
N ALA A 235 0.58 -17.42 0.38
CA ALA A 235 1.00 -18.04 -0.87
C ALA A 235 2.17 -18.99 -0.60
N GLN A 236 2.12 -20.21 -1.18
CA GLN A 236 3.19 -21.20 -1.05
C GLN A 236 4.17 -21.12 -2.22
N LEU A 237 5.47 -21.03 -1.89
CA LEU A 237 6.57 -21.16 -2.84
C LEU A 237 6.92 -22.66 -3.01
N PRO A 238 7.30 -23.11 -4.22
CA PRO A 238 7.68 -24.51 -4.44
C PRO A 238 9.01 -24.84 -3.74
N ASP A 239 9.05 -25.97 -3.02
CA ASP A 239 10.27 -26.42 -2.32
C ASP A 239 11.37 -26.91 -3.28
N SER A 240 11.01 -27.19 -4.54
CA SER A 240 11.96 -27.64 -5.57
C SER A 240 11.63 -27.09 -6.95
N ILE A 241 12.68 -26.81 -7.74
CA ILE A 241 12.59 -26.42 -9.14
C ILE A 241 13.45 -27.40 -9.96
N ALA A 242 12.84 -28.01 -10.99
CA ALA A 242 13.51 -29.00 -11.85
C ALA A 242 14.16 -30.15 -11.05
N GLY A 243 13.54 -30.61 -9.96
CA GLY A 243 13.99 -31.71 -9.12
C GLY A 243 15.16 -31.36 -8.18
N LYS A 244 15.52 -30.10 -8.04
CA LYS A 244 16.51 -29.62 -7.07
C LYS A 244 15.82 -28.80 -5.99
N ASN A 245 16.16 -29.06 -4.73
CA ASN A 245 15.67 -28.25 -3.62
C ASN A 245 16.14 -26.80 -3.75
N VAL A 246 15.28 -25.86 -3.44
CA VAL A 246 15.57 -24.44 -3.51
C VAL A 246 15.12 -23.73 -2.23
N TYR A 247 15.83 -22.67 -1.90
CA TYR A 247 15.54 -21.79 -0.77
C TYR A 247 15.33 -20.38 -1.28
N TYR A 248 14.51 -19.61 -0.60
CA TYR A 248 14.17 -18.25 -1.00
C TYR A 248 14.61 -17.24 0.04
N GLY A 249 14.96 -16.05 -0.42
CA GLY A 249 15.21 -14.88 0.40
C GLY A 249 14.65 -13.64 -0.28
N TYR A 250 14.23 -12.63 0.48
CA TYR A 250 13.88 -11.35 -0.13
C TYR A 250 15.12 -10.74 -0.80
N SER A 251 14.96 -10.30 -2.03
CA SER A 251 16.01 -9.55 -2.71
C SER A 251 16.24 -8.25 -1.95
N LYS A 252 17.42 -8.12 -1.34
CA LYS A 252 17.82 -6.89 -0.67
C LYS A 252 18.41 -5.97 -1.72
N GLU A 253 17.83 -4.78 -1.91
CA GLU A 253 18.49 -3.73 -2.67
C GLU A 253 19.91 -3.56 -2.14
N LYS A 254 20.91 -3.68 -3.04
CA LYS A 254 22.30 -3.39 -2.70
C LYS A 254 22.41 -1.93 -2.29
N THR A 255 22.29 -1.66 -1.00
CA THR A 255 22.53 -0.33 -0.45
C THR A 255 23.92 0.10 -0.86
N SER A 256 24.01 1.11 -1.72
CA SER A 256 25.30 1.61 -2.22
C SER A 256 26.04 2.30 -1.08
N TYR A 257 26.88 1.55 -0.37
CA TYR A 257 27.76 2.08 0.69
C TYR A 257 28.71 3.17 0.20
N MET A 258 28.89 3.28 -1.13
CA MET A 258 29.70 4.34 -1.74
C MET A 258 29.24 5.74 -1.34
N ALA A 259 27.92 5.98 -1.22
CA ALA A 259 27.39 7.27 -0.78
C ALA A 259 27.86 7.62 0.65
N TYR A 260 27.89 6.66 1.56
CA TYR A 260 28.37 6.85 2.93
C TYR A 260 29.88 7.10 2.99
N ILE A 261 30.67 6.41 2.15
CA ILE A 261 32.10 6.61 2.03
C ILE A 261 32.41 8.03 1.52
N PHE A 262 31.68 8.50 0.49
CA PHE A 262 31.79 9.87 0.00
C PHE A 262 31.41 10.92 1.05
N LEU A 263 30.37 10.67 1.82
CA LEU A 263 29.93 11.59 2.89
C LEU A 263 30.98 11.70 3.99
N ILE A 264 31.57 10.58 4.41
CA ILE A 264 32.69 10.56 5.40
C ILE A 264 33.90 11.29 4.84
N ALA A 265 34.29 11.05 3.59
CA ALA A 265 35.40 11.72 2.93
C ALA A 265 35.17 13.24 2.82
N ALA A 266 33.95 13.69 2.50
CA ALA A 266 33.61 15.11 2.46
C ALA A 266 33.70 15.78 3.83
N VAL A 267 33.23 15.12 4.90
CA VAL A 267 33.36 15.65 6.27
C VAL A 267 34.84 15.78 6.67
N VAL A 268 35.67 14.77 6.37
CA VAL A 268 37.10 14.80 6.64
C VAL A 268 37.77 15.95 5.87
N ALA A 269 37.45 16.09 4.57
CA ALA A 269 37.96 17.18 3.73
C ALA A 269 37.57 18.57 4.26
N LEU A 270 36.33 18.76 4.69
CA LEU A 270 35.86 20.03 5.30
C LEU A 270 36.63 20.37 6.59
N VAL A 271 36.91 19.38 7.43
CA VAL A 271 37.67 19.59 8.66
C VAL A 271 39.12 19.98 8.35
N VAL A 272 39.77 19.29 7.40
CA VAL A 272 41.14 19.63 6.94
C VAL A 272 41.16 21.03 6.34
N TYR A 273 40.18 21.38 5.50
CA TYR A 273 40.05 22.70 4.90
C TYR A 273 39.88 23.82 5.95
N LYS A 274 38.96 23.65 6.90
CA LYS A 274 38.77 24.61 8.00
C LYS A 274 40.05 24.79 8.82
N ARG A 275 40.80 23.72 9.08
CA ARG A 275 42.07 23.78 9.82
C ARG A 275 43.15 24.55 9.07
N LYS A 276 43.29 24.30 7.74
CA LYS A 276 44.22 25.01 6.89
C LYS A 276 43.93 26.52 6.80
N ASN A 277 42.63 26.87 6.65
CA ASN A 277 42.20 28.26 6.59
C ASN A 277 42.33 28.99 7.94
N LYS A 278 42.21 28.30 9.09
CA LYS A 278 42.43 28.94 10.39
C LYS A 278 43.86 29.43 10.54
N GLY A 279 44.86 28.65 10.12
CA GLY A 279 46.28 29.06 10.13
C GLY A 279 46.54 30.25 9.20
N VAL A 280 45.93 30.28 8.02
CA VAL A 280 46.06 31.41 7.07
C VAL A 280 45.39 32.69 7.60
N ASN A 281 44.25 32.58 8.26
CA ASN A 281 43.58 33.74 8.86
C ASN A 281 44.33 34.30 10.06
N GLU A 282 44.94 33.46 10.90
CA GLU A 282 45.80 33.89 12.01
C GLU A 282 47.05 34.63 11.49
N GLN A 283 47.69 34.16 10.42
CA GLN A 283 48.78 34.84 9.77
C GLN A 283 48.37 36.21 9.18
N LYS A 284 47.21 36.30 8.52
CA LYS A 284 46.67 37.54 7.99
C LYS A 284 46.35 38.57 9.08
N GLN A 285 45.83 38.13 10.22
CA GLN A 285 45.59 39.01 11.38
C GLN A 285 46.91 39.54 11.93
N ARG A 286 47.90 38.67 12.11
CA ARG A 286 49.24 39.08 12.59
C ARG A 286 49.95 40.08 11.66
N ILE A 287 49.78 39.92 10.34
CA ILE A 287 50.32 40.88 9.35
C ILE A 287 49.60 42.22 9.50
N LYS A 288 48.28 42.24 9.71
CA LYS A 288 47.53 43.49 9.94
C LYS A 288 47.90 44.18 11.23
N GLU A 289 48.11 43.43 12.32
CA GLU A 289 48.59 43.99 13.60
C GLU A 289 49.97 44.62 13.45
N LEU A 290 50.89 43.92 12.80
CA LEU A 290 52.23 44.46 12.52
C LEU A 290 52.21 45.69 11.62
N GLN A 291 51.28 45.78 10.63
CA GLN A 291 51.11 46.92 9.78
C GLN A 291 50.55 48.13 10.57
N TYR A 292 49.66 47.88 11.52
CA TYR A 292 49.11 48.92 12.39
C TYR A 292 50.20 49.47 13.35
N ASP A 293 50.91 48.61 14.04
CA ASP A 293 52.02 48.99 14.93
C ASP A 293 53.10 49.76 14.20
N TYR A 294 53.41 49.40 12.93
CA TYR A 294 54.38 50.10 12.10
C TYR A 294 53.92 51.50 11.69
N SER A 295 52.61 51.66 11.41
CA SER A 295 52.01 52.94 11.08
C SER A 295 52.00 53.92 12.27
N GLU A 296 51.85 53.42 13.48
CA GLU A 296 51.85 54.20 14.72
C GLU A 296 53.26 54.65 15.13
N LEU A 297 54.30 53.90 14.72
CA LEU A 297 55.73 54.26 14.95
C LEU A 297 56.22 55.35 14.02
N ILE A 298 55.59 55.63 12.90
CA ILE A 298 55.99 56.60 11.88
C ILE A 298 55.21 57.87 11.98
N ALA A 299 54.10 57.93 12.70
CA ALA A 299 53.29 59.09 12.98
C ALA A 299 53.83 59.89 14.18
#